data_1e71d9fb4868a35bb9c99a4935fe1e31
#
_entry.id   1e71d9fb4868a35bb9c99a4935fe1e31
#
_cell.length_a   1.000
_cell.length_b   1.000
_cell.length_c   1.000
_cell.angle_alpha   90.00
_cell.angle_beta   90.00
_cell.angle_gamma   90.00
#
_symmetry.space_group_name_H-M   'P 1'
#
loop_
_entity.id
_entity.type
_entity.pdbx_description
1 polymer ?
#
loop_
_entity_poly.entity_id
_entity_poly.type
_entity_poly.pdbx_seq_one_letter_code
_entity_poly.pdbx_strand_id
1 'polypeptide(L)'
;MAGCAVQQPATPDRSGPTASSAWSGRLALRIDSEPPQSFSALFDLRGTPRAGELTLTTPIGSTLAVLQWSPGEALLRNGNQTRRYESVDALIEAATGAAIPVDALFGWLAGRDDPVPGWQANLTQFASGRLQAIRQSPQPVADLRIAFERP
;
A
#
# COMPACT_ATOMS: atom_id res chain seq x y z
N MET A 1 42.58 6.97 10.77
CA MET A 1 42.19 6.87 10.46
C MET A 1 41.23 6.64 10.35
N ALA A 2 40.88 6.58 10.28
CA ALA A 2 40.10 6.47 10.15
C ALA A 2 39.11 6.47 9.91
N GLY A 3 38.73 6.56 9.94
CA GLY A 3 37.80 6.69 9.69
C GLY A 3 36.90 6.41 9.38
N CYS A 4 36.78 6.41 9.27
CA CYS A 4 36.04 6.26 8.85
C CYS A 4 35.02 6.01 8.72
N ALA A 5 34.79 5.76 8.75
CA ALA A 5 33.92 5.39 8.59
C ALA A 5 32.90 5.67 8.71
N VAL A 6 32.59 5.76 8.79
CA VAL A 6 31.77 6.06 8.99
C VAL A 6 30.83 6.21 8.50
N GLN A 7 30.60 6.21 8.09
CA GLN A 7 29.79 6.40 7.55
C GLN A 7 28.71 5.99 7.56
N GLN A 8 28.15 5.77 7.81
CA GLN A 8 27.18 5.43 7.87
C GLN A 8 26.35 6.10 7.42
N PRO A 9 26.29 6.26 6.95
CA PRO A 9 25.60 7.02 6.24
C PRO A 9 24.27 6.78 6.13
N ALA A 10 23.96 5.85 5.96
CA ALA A 10 22.73 5.53 5.71
C ALA A 10 21.77 6.06 6.57
N THR A 11 22.00 6.24 7.60
CA THR A 11 21.05 6.56 8.44
C THR A 11 20.40 7.72 8.26
N PRO A 12 20.81 8.50 7.69
CA PRO A 12 20.19 9.69 7.55
C PRO A 12 18.80 9.73 7.44
N ASP A 13 18.37 9.06 6.66
CA ASP A 13 17.11 9.19 6.42
C ASP A 13 16.27 9.10 7.51
N ARG A 14 16.54 8.46 8.36
CA ARG A 14 15.67 8.30 9.29
C ARG A 14 15.41 9.47 9.99
N SER A 15 16.13 10.29 9.96
CA SER A 15 15.88 11.35 10.73
C SER A 15 14.84 12.19 10.24
N GLY A 16 14.37 12.05 9.20
CA GLY A 16 13.43 12.93 8.71
C GLY A 16 12.21 12.88 9.52
N PRO A 17 11.68 13.93 9.81
CA PRO A 17 10.54 13.98 10.57
C PRO A 17 9.45 13.38 9.85
N THR A 18 9.46 13.52 8.62
CA THR A 18 8.44 12.96 7.96
C THR A 18 8.78 11.67 7.70
N ALA A 19 9.43 11.07 8.38
CA ALA A 19 9.83 9.82 8.14
C ALA A 19 8.96 9.06 7.29
N SER A 20 9.44 8.50 6.32
CA SER A 20 8.68 7.59 5.55
C SER A 20 8.48 6.36 6.37
N SER A 21 7.42 5.69 6.14
CA SER A 21 7.08 4.47 6.84
C SER A 21 7.25 3.29 5.91
N ALA A 22 7.34 2.12 6.49
CA ALA A 22 7.48 0.90 5.73
C ALA A 22 6.69 -0.22 6.38
N TRP A 23 5.92 -0.92 5.57
CA TRP A 23 5.18 -2.08 6.04
C TRP A 23 5.31 -3.18 5.00
N SER A 24 5.25 -4.41 5.44
CA SER A 24 5.23 -5.54 4.53
C SER A 24 4.28 -6.58 5.06
N GLY A 25 3.84 -7.47 4.20
CA GLY A 25 2.93 -8.51 4.63
C GLY A 25 2.12 -9.03 3.47
N ARG A 26 0.86 -9.32 3.75
CA ARG A 26 -0.02 -9.92 2.76
C ARG A 26 -1.32 -9.13 2.72
N LEU A 27 -1.84 -8.93 1.54
CA LEU A 27 -3.14 -8.31 1.42
C LEU A 27 -4.04 -9.19 0.57
N ALA A 28 -5.32 -9.14 0.84
CA ALA A 28 -6.32 -9.87 0.08
C ALA A 28 -7.49 -8.94 -0.13
N LEU A 29 -7.95 -8.84 -1.36
CA LEU A 29 -9.06 -7.98 -1.73
C LEU A 29 -10.09 -8.82 -2.43
N ARG A 30 -11.34 -8.72 -1.99
CA ARG A 30 -12.43 -9.40 -2.63
C ARG A 30 -13.46 -8.39 -3.04
N ILE A 31 -13.90 -8.46 -4.27
CA ILE A 31 -14.87 -7.52 -4.80
C ILE A 31 -16.10 -8.31 -5.20
N ASP A 32 -17.26 -7.92 -4.64
CA ASP A 32 -18.50 -8.62 -4.90
C ASP A 32 -19.12 -8.10 -6.19
N SER A 33 -18.40 -8.19 -7.27
CA SER A 33 -18.91 -7.83 -8.57
C SER A 33 -19.51 -9.06 -9.23
N GLU A 34 -20.00 -8.91 -10.41
CA GLU A 34 -20.66 -9.98 -11.14
C GLU A 34 -19.87 -10.22 -12.43
N PRO A 35 -19.01 -11.23 -12.49
CA PRO A 35 -18.71 -12.21 -11.43
C PRO A 35 -17.80 -11.64 -10.35
N PRO A 36 -17.72 -12.27 -9.21
CA PRO A 36 -16.85 -11.78 -8.14
C PRO A 36 -15.38 -11.81 -8.54
N GLN A 37 -14.62 -10.88 -7.99
CA GLN A 37 -13.20 -10.82 -8.27
C GLN A 37 -12.43 -10.92 -6.96
N SER A 38 -11.25 -11.50 -7.03
CA SER A 38 -10.36 -11.60 -5.89
C SER A 38 -8.95 -11.28 -6.30
N PHE A 39 -8.22 -10.64 -5.40
CA PHE A 39 -6.82 -10.35 -5.63
C PHE A 39 -6.10 -10.57 -4.32
N SER A 40 -4.97 -11.24 -4.35
CA SER A 40 -4.15 -11.36 -3.15
C SER A 40 -2.69 -11.35 -3.56
N ALA A 41 -1.85 -10.81 -2.69
CA ALA A 41 -0.44 -10.68 -2.98
C ALA A 41 0.30 -10.39 -1.69
N LEU A 42 1.61 -10.62 -1.72
CA LEU A 42 2.47 -10.08 -0.70
C LEU A 42 2.74 -8.64 -1.10
N PHE A 43 2.95 -7.79 -0.12
CA PHE A 43 3.17 -6.39 -0.42
C PHE A 43 4.32 -5.82 0.37
N ASP A 44 4.92 -4.78 -0.18
CA ASP A 44 5.96 -4.03 0.49
C ASP A 44 5.63 -2.57 0.19
N LEU A 45 5.22 -1.83 1.19
CA LEU A 45 4.78 -0.45 1.03
C LEU A 45 5.73 0.47 1.75
N ARG A 46 6.21 1.51 1.07
CA ARG A 46 7.15 2.45 1.64
C ARG A 46 6.77 3.85 1.26
N GLY A 47 7.14 4.78 2.11
CA GLY A 47 7.01 6.18 1.81
C GLY A 47 5.81 6.82 2.48
N THR A 48 5.18 7.71 1.77
CA THR A 48 4.03 8.44 2.27
C THR A 48 2.98 8.48 1.20
N PRO A 49 1.76 8.94 1.51
CA PRO A 49 0.75 9.07 0.47
C PRO A 49 1.13 10.02 -0.66
N ARG A 50 2.07 10.92 -0.43
CA ARG A 50 2.47 11.86 -1.46
C ARG A 50 3.60 11.33 -2.32
N ALA A 51 4.46 10.52 -1.76
CA ALA A 51 5.59 9.98 -2.53
C ALA A 51 5.96 8.64 -1.92
N GLY A 52 5.74 7.58 -2.66
CA GLY A 52 6.00 6.25 -2.12
C GLY A 52 6.05 5.19 -3.19
N GLU A 53 6.10 3.98 -2.72
CA GLU A 53 6.23 2.83 -3.60
C GLU A 53 5.54 1.62 -2.98
N LEU A 54 4.80 0.90 -3.78
CA LEU A 54 4.16 -0.33 -3.36
C LEU A 54 4.58 -1.43 -4.32
N THR A 55 5.20 -2.46 -3.79
CA THR A 55 5.59 -3.62 -4.59
C THR A 55 4.65 -4.77 -4.26
N LEU A 56 4.09 -5.38 -5.28
CA LEU A 56 3.19 -6.52 -5.12
C LEU A 56 3.85 -7.74 -5.71
N THR A 57 3.91 -8.83 -4.93
CA THR A 57 4.55 -10.05 -5.39
C THR A 57 3.66 -11.24 -5.11
N THR A 58 3.88 -12.31 -5.84
CA THR A 58 3.18 -13.56 -5.58
C THR A 58 3.84 -14.26 -4.40
N PRO A 59 3.17 -15.21 -3.77
CA PRO A 59 3.78 -15.94 -2.66
C PRO A 59 5.07 -16.65 -3.02
N ILE A 60 5.31 -16.93 -4.30
CA ILE A 60 6.55 -17.58 -4.69
C ILE A 60 7.62 -16.57 -5.09
N GLY A 61 7.36 -15.28 -4.89
CA GLY A 61 8.41 -14.29 -5.06
C GLY A 61 8.45 -13.58 -6.39
N SER A 62 7.53 -13.84 -7.29
CA SER A 62 7.53 -13.14 -8.57
C SER A 62 6.87 -11.79 -8.42
N THR A 63 7.48 -10.78 -8.99
CA THR A 63 6.91 -9.43 -8.92
C THR A 63 5.71 -9.31 -9.84
N LEU A 64 4.58 -8.92 -9.27
CA LEU A 64 3.38 -8.68 -10.06
C LEU A 64 3.37 -7.27 -10.59
N ALA A 65 3.69 -6.32 -9.76
CA ALA A 65 3.64 -4.91 -10.16
C ALA A 65 4.40 -4.06 -9.17
N VAL A 66 4.93 -2.95 -9.64
CA VAL A 66 5.55 -1.96 -8.78
C VAL A 66 4.84 -0.65 -9.06
N LEU A 67 4.26 -0.07 -8.03
CA LEU A 67 3.56 1.19 -8.11
C LEU A 67 4.44 2.27 -7.47
N GLN A 68 4.67 3.35 -8.20
CA GLN A 68 5.50 4.43 -7.67
C GLN A 68 4.76 5.73 -7.88
N TRP A 69 4.78 6.59 -6.88
CA TRP A 69 4.10 7.87 -7.01
C TRP A 69 4.90 8.97 -6.32
N SER A 70 4.75 10.17 -6.87
CA SER A 70 5.32 11.37 -6.32
C SER A 70 4.44 12.50 -6.80
N PRO A 71 4.65 13.72 -6.32
CA PRO A 71 3.80 14.82 -6.79
C PRO A 71 3.84 14.92 -8.31
N GLY A 72 2.69 14.81 -8.91
CA GLY A 72 2.58 14.94 -10.35
C GLY A 72 2.87 13.68 -11.13
N GLU A 73 3.08 12.54 -10.47
CA GLU A 73 3.41 11.33 -11.21
C GLU A 73 2.91 10.08 -10.51
N ALA A 74 2.30 9.19 -11.25
CA ALA A 74 1.86 7.90 -10.73
C ALA A 74 2.14 6.87 -11.80
N LEU A 75 3.02 5.92 -11.50
CA LEU A 75 3.48 4.95 -12.48
C LEU A 75 3.26 3.52 -12.02
N LEU A 76 2.85 2.67 -12.93
CA LEU A 76 2.70 1.26 -12.69
C LEU A 76 3.66 0.53 -13.60
N ARG A 77 4.55 -0.26 -13.02
CA ARG A 77 5.45 -1.10 -13.80
C ARG A 77 5.04 -2.54 -13.66
N ASN A 78 4.88 -3.20 -14.78
CA ASN A 78 4.48 -4.58 -14.81
C ASN A 78 5.33 -5.24 -15.88
N GLY A 79 6.32 -6.01 -15.46
CA GLY A 79 7.25 -6.60 -16.38
C GLY A 79 8.03 -5.51 -17.11
N ASN A 80 7.97 -5.52 -18.42
CA ASN A 80 8.69 -4.53 -19.20
C ASN A 80 7.85 -3.32 -19.52
N GLN A 81 6.62 -3.25 -19.01
CA GLN A 81 5.74 -2.15 -19.37
C GLN A 81 5.60 -1.19 -18.24
N THR A 82 5.57 0.08 -18.56
CA THR A 82 5.35 1.13 -17.58
C THR A 82 4.19 1.98 -18.06
N ARG A 83 3.22 2.22 -17.20
CA ARG A 83 2.08 3.05 -17.53
C ARG A 83 1.94 4.15 -16.54
N ARG A 84 1.51 5.30 -17.03
CA ARG A 84 1.30 6.47 -16.19
C ARG A 84 -0.19 6.63 -15.92
N TYR A 85 -0.53 6.97 -14.69
CA TYR A 85 -1.91 7.19 -14.31
C TYR A 85 -2.07 8.60 -13.77
N GLU A 86 -3.28 9.09 -13.74
CA GLU A 86 -3.48 10.47 -13.35
C GLU A 86 -3.51 10.65 -11.84
N SER A 87 -3.63 9.60 -11.08
CA SER A 87 -3.65 9.71 -9.62
C SER A 87 -3.18 8.42 -9.00
N VAL A 88 -2.81 8.48 -7.73
CA VAL A 88 -2.42 7.29 -7.01
C VAL A 88 -3.62 6.36 -6.85
N ASP A 89 -4.80 6.92 -6.66
CA ASP A 89 -6.00 6.09 -6.51
C ASP A 89 -6.27 5.32 -7.80
N ALA A 90 -6.11 5.96 -8.95
CA ALA A 90 -6.28 5.27 -10.22
C ALA A 90 -5.20 4.20 -10.40
N LEU A 91 -4.00 4.48 -9.93
CA LEU A 91 -2.91 3.54 -10.00
C LEU A 91 -3.23 2.28 -9.19
N ILE A 92 -3.72 2.45 -7.98
CA ILE A 92 -4.05 1.33 -7.12
C ILE A 92 -5.21 0.54 -7.71
N GLU A 93 -6.20 1.23 -8.27
CA GLU A 93 -7.32 0.54 -8.86
C GLU A 93 -6.87 -0.31 -10.05
N ALA A 94 -5.94 0.19 -10.85
CA ALA A 94 -5.45 -0.57 -11.98
C ALA A 94 -4.69 -1.81 -11.52
N ALA A 95 -4.01 -1.73 -10.40
CA ALA A 95 -3.21 -2.85 -9.93
C ALA A 95 -4.01 -3.90 -9.17
N THR A 96 -5.05 -3.48 -8.45
CA THR A 96 -5.74 -4.39 -7.54
C THR A 96 -7.20 -4.64 -7.92
N GLY A 97 -7.78 -3.80 -8.73
CA GLY A 97 -9.18 -3.94 -9.09
C GLY A 97 -10.13 -3.04 -8.33
N ALA A 98 -9.67 -2.39 -7.29
CA ALA A 98 -10.51 -1.47 -6.52
C ALA A 98 -9.74 -0.23 -6.16
N ALA A 99 -10.41 0.90 -6.16
CA ALA A 99 -9.78 2.16 -5.81
C ALA A 99 -9.72 2.24 -4.28
N ILE A 100 -8.56 1.95 -3.73
CA ILE A 100 -8.35 2.02 -2.30
C ILE A 100 -7.70 3.37 -2.02
N PRO A 101 -8.31 4.23 -1.19
CA PRO A 101 -7.74 5.56 -0.96
C PRO A 101 -6.38 5.45 -0.29
N VAL A 102 -5.35 5.99 -0.92
CA VAL A 102 -4.00 5.80 -0.42
C VAL A 102 -3.79 6.49 0.92
N ASP A 103 -4.40 7.65 1.13
CA ASP A 103 -4.25 8.32 2.41
C ASP A 103 -4.84 7.46 3.52
N ALA A 104 -5.97 6.84 3.27
CA ALA A 104 -6.60 6.00 4.27
C ALA A 104 -5.78 4.74 4.50
N LEU A 105 -5.23 4.18 3.45
CA LEU A 105 -4.43 2.97 3.58
C LEU A 105 -3.24 3.21 4.50
N PHE A 106 -2.52 4.32 4.31
CA PHE A 106 -1.41 4.64 5.18
C PHE A 106 -1.92 4.92 6.61
N GLY A 107 -3.06 5.57 6.74
CA GLY A 107 -3.62 5.83 8.06
C GLY A 107 -3.98 4.56 8.78
N TRP A 108 -4.66 3.64 8.11
CA TRP A 108 -5.04 2.37 8.73
C TRP A 108 -3.79 1.58 9.14
N LEU A 109 -2.76 1.55 8.31
CA LEU A 109 -1.53 0.84 8.64
C LEU A 109 -0.78 1.50 9.79
N ALA A 110 -1.05 2.76 10.05
CA ALA A 110 -0.48 3.46 11.18
C ALA A 110 -1.38 3.37 12.41
N GLY A 111 -2.49 2.66 12.31
CA GLY A 111 -3.38 2.48 13.46
C GLY A 111 -4.43 3.57 13.60
N ARG A 112 -4.60 4.43 12.60
CA ARG A 112 -5.59 5.48 12.67
C ARG A 112 -6.83 5.07 11.90
N ASP A 113 -7.99 5.24 12.52
CA ASP A 113 -9.24 4.92 11.87
C ASP A 113 -9.78 6.21 11.28
N ASP A 114 -9.09 6.71 10.26
CA ASP A 114 -9.49 7.95 9.61
C ASP A 114 -10.77 7.72 8.82
N PRO A 115 -11.75 8.55 8.96
CA PRO A 115 -13.01 8.35 8.25
C PRO A 115 -12.82 8.54 6.76
N VAL A 116 -13.40 7.65 5.99
CA VAL A 116 -13.34 7.72 4.55
C VAL A 116 -14.73 7.43 4.03
N PRO A 117 -15.30 8.29 3.20
CA PRO A 117 -16.65 8.05 2.70
C PRO A 117 -16.73 6.70 1.99
N GLY A 118 -17.71 5.92 2.39
CA GLY A 118 -17.95 4.62 1.78
C GLY A 118 -17.15 3.47 2.34
N TRP A 119 -16.11 3.75 3.11
CA TRP A 119 -15.26 2.70 3.69
C TRP A 119 -15.42 2.66 5.19
N GLN A 120 -15.30 1.46 5.73
CA GLN A 120 -15.35 1.26 7.17
C GLN A 120 -14.20 0.36 7.55
N ALA A 121 -13.32 0.82 8.39
CA ALA A 121 -12.15 0.05 8.81
C ALA A 121 -12.40 -0.60 10.14
N ASN A 122 -11.82 -1.78 10.32
CA ASN A 122 -11.88 -2.50 11.56
C ASN A 122 -10.45 -2.70 12.02
N LEU A 123 -10.06 -2.00 13.07
CA LEU A 123 -8.71 -2.05 13.58
C LEU A 123 -8.62 -2.80 14.90
N THR A 124 -9.63 -3.62 15.23
CA THR A 124 -9.62 -4.30 16.51
C THR A 124 -8.46 -5.28 16.65
N GLN A 125 -7.91 -5.76 15.55
CA GLN A 125 -6.79 -6.67 15.60
C GLN A 125 -5.50 -6.01 15.13
N PHE A 126 -5.46 -4.70 15.16
CA PHE A 126 -4.29 -3.98 14.71
C PHE A 126 -3.05 -4.37 15.50
N ALA A 127 -3.19 -4.58 16.80
CA ALA A 127 -2.05 -4.95 17.63
C ALA A 127 -1.47 -6.29 17.23
N SER A 128 -2.27 -7.14 16.60
CA SER A 128 -1.80 -8.42 16.11
C SER A 128 -1.31 -8.34 14.67
N GLY A 129 -1.25 -7.15 14.12
CA GLY A 129 -0.77 -7.01 12.75
C GLY A 129 -1.83 -7.30 11.70
N ARG A 130 -3.11 -7.10 12.03
CA ARG A 130 -4.17 -7.37 11.07
C ARG A 130 -5.17 -6.24 11.05
N LEU A 131 -5.73 -5.98 9.87
CA LEU A 131 -6.80 -5.01 9.76
C LEU A 131 -7.70 -5.40 8.61
N GLN A 132 -8.90 -4.86 8.60
CA GLN A 132 -9.87 -5.11 7.57
C GLN A 132 -10.56 -3.80 7.25
N ALA A 133 -10.84 -3.55 5.99
CA ALA A 133 -11.60 -2.38 5.58
C ALA A 133 -12.59 -2.80 4.52
N ILE A 134 -13.83 -2.35 4.65
CA ILE A 134 -14.87 -2.74 3.73
C ILE A 134 -15.46 -1.50 3.09
N ARG A 135 -15.51 -1.50 1.76
CA ARG A 135 -16.16 -0.43 1.02
C ARG A 135 -17.60 -0.86 0.79
N GLN A 136 -18.52 -0.09 1.35
CA GLN A 136 -19.92 -0.40 1.17
C GLN A 136 -20.52 0.44 0.07
N SER A 137 -19.94 1.57 -0.23
CA SER A 137 -20.37 2.37 -1.36
C SER A 137 -19.17 3.13 -1.92
N PRO A 138 -19.14 3.31 -3.24
CA PRO A 138 -20.12 2.80 -4.18
C PRO A 138 -20.00 1.30 -4.32
N GLN A 139 -21.03 0.69 -4.86
CA GLN A 139 -20.93 -0.72 -5.13
C GLN A 139 -20.07 -0.95 -6.36
N PRO A 140 -19.48 -2.14 -6.50
CA PRO A 140 -19.68 -3.32 -5.65
C PRO A 140 -18.94 -3.22 -4.32
N VAL A 141 -19.40 -3.98 -3.36
CA VAL A 141 -18.74 -4.04 -2.06
C VAL A 141 -17.35 -4.62 -2.22
N ALA A 142 -16.39 -4.04 -1.53
CA ALA A 142 -15.02 -4.54 -1.57
C ALA A 142 -14.57 -4.81 -0.14
N ASP A 143 -13.91 -5.95 0.07
CA ASP A 143 -13.44 -6.37 1.38
C ASP A 143 -11.93 -6.49 1.30
N LEU A 144 -11.23 -5.61 1.99
CA LEU A 144 -9.77 -5.60 2.01
C LEU A 144 -9.29 -6.10 3.36
N ARG A 145 -8.42 -7.11 3.34
CA ARG A 145 -7.84 -7.64 4.56
C ARG A 145 -6.33 -7.58 4.43
N ILE A 146 -5.67 -7.12 5.48
CA ILE A 146 -4.23 -6.96 5.46
C ILE A 146 -3.66 -7.59 6.71
N ALA A 147 -2.62 -8.40 6.52
CA ALA A 147 -1.80 -8.90 7.61
C ALA A 147 -0.42 -8.29 7.38
N PHE A 148 0.09 -7.55 8.36
CA PHE A 148 1.26 -6.74 8.11
C PHE A 148 2.25 -6.82 9.25
N GLU A 149 3.49 -6.48 8.93
CA GLU A 149 4.56 -6.37 9.91
C GLU A 149 5.13 -4.97 9.80
N ARG A 150 5.56 -4.44 10.91
CA ARG A 150 6.22 -3.15 10.94
C ARG A 150 7.70 -3.37 11.06
N PRO A 151 8.48 -2.46 10.56
CA PRO A 151 9.94 -2.62 10.61
C PRO A 151 10.46 -2.59 12.04
#